data_8393fe6f7ee87530ef0c6fff92166517
#
_entry.id   8393fe6f7ee87530ef0c6fff92166517
#
_cell.length_a   1.000
_cell.length_b   1.000
_cell.length_c   1.000
_cell.angle_alpha   90.00
_cell.angle_beta   90.00
_cell.angle_gamma   90.00
#
_symmetry.space_group_name_H-M   'P 1'
#
loop_
_entity.id
_entity.type
_entity.pdbx_description
1 polymer ?
#
loop_
_entity_poly.entity_id
_entity_poly.type
_entity_poly.pdbx_seq_one_letter_code
_entity_poly.pdbx_strand_id
1 'polypeptide(L)'
;KIEKNRKGGRTLKERLQKILSASGVCSRRKGEELIAQGLVTVNGQKAQVGDSADPEKDIIAVRGKPLGQKPPGLYIMLHKPRGYVTTAQDEKGRRTVLDLLSGVPGRVYPVGRLDMDSEGLLLLTNDGDLTLQLTHPSHEVGKKYLLELDTPEEDPVMGLTRPMSLDGRPLAPVQAKRVKEEKGRTFLLLTIHEGRNRQIRRMCQQRGYRLRRLKRVAMGRLSLGDLPPGKWR
;
A
#
# COMPACT_ATOMS: atom_id res chain seq x y z
N LYS A 1 33.89 1.27 37.55
CA LYS A 1 33.19 -0.02 37.26
C LYS A 1 31.85 0.34 36.65
N ILE A 2 31.74 0.22 35.33
CA ILE A 2 30.53 0.45 34.60
C ILE A 2 29.93 -0.96 34.32
N GLU A 3 28.88 -1.31 35.04
CA GLU A 3 28.14 -2.54 34.78
C GLU A 3 27.39 -2.42 33.43
N LYS A 4 27.81 -3.26 32.47
CA LYS A 4 27.06 -3.48 31.24
C LYS A 4 25.78 -4.23 31.55
N ASN A 5 24.67 -3.51 31.58
CA ASN A 5 23.32 -4.07 31.63
C ASN A 5 23.07 -4.88 30.34
N ARG A 6 23.14 -6.20 30.41
CA ARG A 6 22.72 -7.13 29.36
C ARG A 6 21.20 -7.03 29.24
N LYS A 7 20.69 -6.31 28.27
CA LYS A 7 19.26 -6.32 27.90
C LYS A 7 18.88 -7.75 27.50
N GLY A 8 18.05 -8.38 28.33
CA GLY A 8 17.45 -9.67 28.02
C GLY A 8 16.74 -9.63 26.69
N GLY A 9 17.10 -10.53 25.79
CA GLY A 9 16.53 -10.64 24.45
C GLY A 9 15.03 -10.90 24.54
N ARG A 10 14.22 -9.91 24.16
CA ARG A 10 12.78 -10.04 24.03
C ARG A 10 12.52 -11.00 22.88
N THR A 11 12.09 -12.21 23.16
CA THR A 11 11.70 -13.23 22.17
C THR A 11 10.53 -12.65 21.39
N LEU A 12 10.76 -12.19 20.17
CA LEU A 12 9.75 -11.62 19.30
C LEU A 12 9.10 -12.75 18.49
N LYS A 13 8.17 -13.48 19.13
CA LYS A 13 7.35 -14.44 18.38
C LYS A 13 6.45 -13.69 17.40
N GLU A 14 6.50 -14.09 16.14
CA GLU A 14 5.66 -13.57 15.07
C GLU A 14 4.67 -14.65 14.60
N ARG A 15 3.51 -14.24 14.09
CA ARG A 15 2.56 -15.16 13.46
C ARG A 15 3.20 -15.91 12.30
N LEU A 16 3.04 -17.22 12.22
CA LEU A 16 3.66 -18.05 11.19
C LEU A 16 3.37 -17.58 9.77
N GLN A 17 2.12 -17.21 9.45
CA GLN A 17 1.80 -16.68 8.13
C GLN A 17 2.53 -15.37 7.81
N LYS A 18 2.90 -14.55 8.84
CA LYS A 18 3.73 -13.36 8.64
C LYS A 18 5.15 -13.77 8.27
N ILE A 19 5.72 -14.73 8.99
CA ILE A 19 7.09 -15.25 8.74
C ILE A 19 7.17 -15.86 7.33
N LEU A 20 6.22 -16.73 6.95
CA LEU A 20 6.15 -17.34 5.61
C LEU A 20 6.09 -16.28 4.50
N SER A 21 5.33 -15.21 4.74
CA SER A 21 5.24 -14.12 3.77
C SER A 21 6.50 -13.28 3.70
N ALA A 22 7.15 -13.00 4.84
CA ALA A 22 8.40 -12.25 4.92
C ALA A 22 9.58 -13.02 4.31
N SER A 23 9.56 -14.36 4.37
CA SER A 23 10.55 -15.24 3.73
C SER A 23 10.32 -15.38 2.21
N GLY A 24 9.32 -14.73 1.64
CA GLY A 24 9.05 -14.75 0.21
C GLY A 24 8.33 -16.01 -0.30
N VAL A 25 8.02 -16.98 0.57
CA VAL A 25 7.43 -18.27 0.18
C VAL A 25 6.03 -18.11 -0.40
N CYS A 26 5.16 -17.31 0.25
CA CYS A 26 3.77 -17.16 -0.18
C CYS A 26 3.13 -15.86 0.36
N SER A 27 1.86 -15.60 0.03
CA SER A 27 1.08 -14.55 0.71
C SER A 27 0.67 -15.00 2.11
N ARG A 28 0.32 -14.08 3.01
CA ARG A 28 -0.16 -14.41 4.37
C ARG A 28 -1.36 -15.37 4.33
N ARG A 29 -2.34 -15.12 3.43
CA ARG A 29 -3.51 -16.01 3.24
C ARG A 29 -3.08 -17.40 2.78
N LYS A 30 -2.20 -17.47 1.78
CA LYS A 30 -1.68 -18.77 1.33
C LYS A 30 -0.86 -19.48 2.41
N GLY A 31 -0.17 -18.72 3.26
CA GLY A 31 0.50 -19.25 4.45
C GLY A 31 -0.48 -19.90 5.44
N GLU A 32 -1.61 -19.26 5.72
CA GLU A 32 -2.68 -19.84 6.55
C GLU A 32 -3.25 -21.12 5.94
N GLU A 33 -3.46 -21.15 4.62
CA GLU A 33 -3.90 -22.37 3.92
C GLU A 33 -2.88 -23.50 4.04
N LEU A 34 -1.58 -23.21 3.89
CA LEU A 34 -0.51 -24.22 4.03
C LEU A 34 -0.45 -24.76 5.46
N ILE A 35 -0.63 -23.90 6.47
CA ILE A 35 -0.68 -24.29 7.88
C ILE A 35 -1.91 -25.20 8.12
N ALA A 36 -3.09 -24.79 7.64
CA ALA A 36 -4.33 -25.56 7.79
C ALA A 36 -4.23 -26.95 7.13
N GLN A 37 -3.49 -27.06 6.02
CA GLN A 37 -3.21 -28.33 5.33
C GLN A 37 -2.15 -29.19 6.04
N GLY A 38 -1.59 -28.74 7.18
CA GLY A 38 -0.54 -29.45 7.91
C GLY A 38 0.80 -29.52 7.17
N LEU A 39 1.05 -28.62 6.22
CA LEU A 39 2.26 -28.57 5.40
C LEU A 39 3.36 -27.69 6.01
N VAL A 40 3.12 -27.09 7.17
CA VAL A 40 4.07 -26.26 7.90
C VAL A 40 4.42 -26.91 9.22
N THR A 41 5.70 -26.96 9.54
CA THR A 41 6.20 -27.44 10.83
C THR A 41 7.07 -26.39 11.51
N VAL A 42 7.06 -26.40 12.84
CA VAL A 42 7.95 -25.62 13.71
C VAL A 42 8.68 -26.62 14.61
N ASN A 43 10.01 -26.65 14.53
CA ASN A 43 10.86 -27.59 15.28
C ASN A 43 10.42 -29.07 15.08
N GLY A 44 10.00 -29.43 13.85
CA GLY A 44 9.53 -30.77 13.51
C GLY A 44 8.06 -31.07 13.83
N GLN A 45 7.37 -30.23 14.60
CA GLN A 45 5.97 -30.41 14.96
C GLN A 45 5.04 -29.67 13.98
N LYS A 46 3.90 -30.28 13.60
CA LYS A 46 2.90 -29.65 12.75
C LYS A 46 2.31 -28.42 13.41
N ALA A 47 2.35 -27.30 12.68
CA ALA A 47 1.79 -26.05 13.13
C ALA A 47 0.27 -25.99 12.92
N GLN A 48 -0.41 -25.17 13.74
CA GLN A 48 -1.83 -24.87 13.64
C GLN A 48 -2.06 -23.40 13.23
N VAL A 49 -3.24 -23.13 12.66
CA VAL A 49 -3.62 -21.76 12.31
C VAL A 49 -3.68 -20.92 13.59
N GLY A 50 -2.97 -19.79 13.57
CA GLY A 50 -2.84 -18.94 14.74
C GLY A 50 -1.53 -19.09 15.50
N ASP A 51 -0.72 -20.10 15.20
CA ASP A 51 0.58 -20.29 15.84
C ASP A 51 1.56 -19.16 15.53
N SER A 52 2.53 -19.01 16.39
CA SER A 52 3.62 -18.03 16.30
C SER A 52 4.94 -18.71 16.58
N ALA A 53 6.00 -18.26 15.94
CA ALA A 53 7.35 -18.76 16.12
C ALA A 53 8.35 -17.59 16.19
N ASP A 54 9.54 -17.87 16.70
CA ASP A 54 10.68 -16.96 16.66
C ASP A 54 11.51 -17.26 15.38
N PRO A 55 11.51 -16.37 14.38
CA PRO A 55 12.20 -16.64 13.12
C PRO A 55 13.72 -16.76 13.26
N GLU A 56 14.30 -16.33 14.39
CA GLU A 56 15.76 -16.41 14.63
C GLU A 56 16.14 -17.71 15.37
N LYS A 57 15.19 -18.36 16.04
CA LYS A 57 15.48 -19.51 16.92
C LYS A 57 14.80 -20.80 16.47
N ASP A 58 13.58 -20.67 15.93
CA ASP A 58 12.78 -21.83 15.55
C ASP A 58 13.07 -22.28 14.12
N ILE A 59 13.18 -23.58 13.92
CA ILE A 59 13.31 -24.20 12.60
C ILE A 59 11.90 -24.31 12.02
N ILE A 60 11.59 -23.45 11.06
CA ILE A 60 10.30 -23.46 10.36
C ILE A 60 10.50 -24.13 9.00
N ALA A 61 9.66 -25.12 8.67
CA ALA A 61 9.73 -25.80 7.39
C ALA A 61 8.36 -25.83 6.69
N VAL A 62 8.39 -25.77 5.36
CA VAL A 62 7.22 -25.90 4.50
C VAL A 62 7.41 -27.09 3.59
N ARG A 63 6.48 -28.06 3.62
CA ARG A 63 6.58 -29.33 2.87
C ARG A 63 7.92 -30.03 3.11
N GLY A 64 8.38 -30.04 4.36
CA GLY A 64 9.64 -30.64 4.78
C GLY A 64 10.91 -29.86 4.41
N LYS A 65 10.81 -28.73 3.70
CA LYS A 65 11.95 -27.87 3.36
C LYS A 65 12.04 -26.72 4.37
N PRO A 66 13.16 -26.57 5.10
CA PRO A 66 13.37 -25.42 6.00
C PRO A 66 13.27 -24.09 5.24
N LEU A 67 12.79 -23.04 5.92
CA LEU A 67 12.79 -21.70 5.37
C LEU A 67 14.24 -21.22 5.19
N GLY A 68 14.51 -20.64 4.03
CA GLY A 68 15.77 -19.93 3.79
C GLY A 68 15.86 -18.62 4.54
N GLN A 69 17.01 -17.95 4.40
CA GLN A 69 17.19 -16.60 4.94
C GLN A 69 16.14 -15.64 4.36
N LYS A 70 15.74 -14.69 5.20
CA LYS A 70 14.84 -13.61 4.74
C LYS A 70 15.48 -12.86 3.56
N PRO A 71 14.79 -12.72 2.42
CA PRO A 71 15.33 -12.01 1.27
C PRO A 71 15.58 -10.52 1.61
N PRO A 72 16.51 -9.87 0.92
CA PRO A 72 16.74 -8.45 1.10
C PRO A 72 15.47 -7.64 0.83
N GLY A 73 15.33 -6.49 1.50
CA GLY A 73 14.21 -5.57 1.29
C GLY A 73 14.21 -5.01 -0.13
N LEU A 74 13.08 -5.09 -0.79
CA LEU A 74 12.83 -4.50 -2.10
C LEU A 74 11.87 -3.33 -1.94
N TYR A 75 12.23 -2.18 -2.50
CA TYR A 75 11.44 -0.95 -2.42
C TYR A 75 11.33 -0.34 -3.81
N ILE A 76 10.14 -0.38 -4.38
CA ILE A 76 9.92 0.02 -5.77
C ILE A 76 8.89 1.15 -5.79
N MET A 77 9.23 2.26 -6.43
CA MET A 77 8.30 3.31 -6.77
C MET A 77 7.86 3.16 -8.23
N LEU A 78 6.60 2.86 -8.44
CA LEU A 78 5.97 2.75 -9.75
C LEU A 78 5.12 3.98 -10.04
N HIS A 79 5.22 4.53 -11.25
CA HIS A 79 4.20 5.41 -11.78
C HIS A 79 3.09 4.53 -12.39
N LYS A 80 2.12 4.14 -11.56
CA LYS A 80 0.98 3.34 -12.04
C LYS A 80 0.21 4.12 -13.11
N PRO A 81 0.06 3.60 -14.33
CA PRO A 81 -0.82 4.19 -15.34
C PRO A 81 -2.28 3.81 -15.05
N ARG A 82 -3.22 4.47 -15.73
CA ARG A 82 -4.64 4.09 -15.74
C ARG A 82 -4.81 2.74 -16.45
N GLY A 83 -5.89 2.01 -16.13
CA GLY A 83 -6.21 0.72 -16.75
C GLY A 83 -5.59 -0.51 -16.06
N TYR A 84 -4.76 -0.33 -15.04
CA TYR A 84 -4.16 -1.42 -14.26
C TYR A 84 -4.80 -1.49 -12.87
N VAL A 85 -5.12 -2.71 -12.42
CA VAL A 85 -5.62 -2.94 -11.05
C VAL A 85 -4.48 -3.07 -10.06
N THR A 86 -4.68 -2.52 -8.86
CA THR A 86 -3.70 -2.62 -7.77
C THR A 86 -3.98 -3.86 -6.95
N THR A 87 -3.47 -4.98 -7.40
CA THR A 87 -3.55 -6.28 -6.71
C THR A 87 -2.31 -7.11 -7.03
N ALA A 88 -1.98 -8.05 -6.15
CA ALA A 88 -0.94 -9.05 -6.39
C ALA A 88 -1.47 -10.25 -7.21
N GLN A 89 -2.78 -10.44 -7.27
CA GLN A 89 -3.44 -11.48 -8.06
C GLN A 89 -4.82 -10.99 -8.47
N ASP A 90 -5.21 -11.19 -9.72
CA ASP A 90 -6.52 -10.83 -10.22
C ASP A 90 -7.26 -12.05 -10.75
N GLU A 91 -8.43 -12.33 -10.17
CA GLU A 91 -9.26 -13.48 -10.55
C GLU A 91 -10.02 -13.27 -11.87
N LYS A 92 -10.08 -12.01 -12.35
CA LYS A 92 -10.81 -11.63 -13.57
C LYS A 92 -9.91 -11.47 -14.80
N GLY A 93 -8.63 -11.80 -14.70
CA GLY A 93 -7.67 -11.72 -15.81
C GLY A 93 -7.35 -10.30 -16.28
N ARG A 94 -7.61 -9.27 -15.44
CA ARG A 94 -7.27 -7.88 -15.77
C ARG A 94 -5.79 -7.64 -15.57
N ARG A 95 -5.23 -6.68 -16.32
CA ARG A 95 -3.84 -6.26 -16.13
C ARG A 95 -3.63 -5.71 -14.72
N THR A 96 -2.60 -6.22 -14.04
CA THR A 96 -2.24 -5.82 -12.68
C THR A 96 -1.01 -4.91 -12.68
N VAL A 97 -0.77 -4.25 -11.58
CA VAL A 97 0.45 -3.44 -11.40
C VAL A 97 1.72 -4.28 -11.41
N LEU A 98 1.64 -5.58 -11.14
CA LEU A 98 2.79 -6.49 -11.19
C LEU A 98 3.23 -6.78 -12.64
N ASP A 99 2.32 -6.72 -13.61
CA ASP A 99 2.63 -6.92 -15.03
C ASP A 99 3.57 -5.82 -15.59
N LEU A 100 3.71 -4.71 -14.85
CA LEU A 100 4.61 -3.61 -15.19
C LEU A 100 6.04 -3.79 -14.62
N LEU A 101 6.26 -4.80 -13.79
CA LEU A 101 7.50 -4.99 -13.02
C LEU A 101 8.36 -6.11 -13.64
N SER A 102 8.90 -5.87 -14.83
CA SER A 102 9.86 -6.81 -15.42
C SER A 102 11.23 -6.70 -14.74
N GLY A 103 11.88 -7.84 -14.44
CA GLY A 103 13.25 -7.88 -13.91
C GLY A 103 13.39 -7.63 -12.41
N VAL A 104 12.32 -7.54 -11.66
CA VAL A 104 12.38 -7.44 -10.19
C VAL A 104 12.81 -8.79 -9.58
N PRO A 105 13.89 -8.83 -8.78
CA PRO A 105 14.50 -10.09 -8.33
C PRO A 105 13.77 -10.72 -7.13
N GLY A 106 12.46 -10.67 -7.08
CA GLY A 106 11.72 -11.26 -5.97
C GLY A 106 10.27 -10.85 -5.91
N ARG A 107 9.57 -11.43 -4.95
CA ARG A 107 8.16 -11.15 -4.74
C ARG A 107 7.97 -9.81 -4.04
N VAL A 108 7.19 -8.93 -4.65
CA VAL A 108 6.74 -7.66 -4.06
C VAL A 108 5.22 -7.57 -4.11
N TYR A 109 4.65 -6.69 -3.30
CA TYR A 109 3.22 -6.40 -3.28
C TYR A 109 2.99 -4.91 -3.09
N PRO A 110 1.85 -4.37 -3.56
CA PRO A 110 1.57 -2.94 -3.46
C PRO A 110 1.32 -2.50 -2.02
N VAL A 111 1.86 -1.32 -1.68
CA VAL A 111 1.64 -0.60 -0.42
C VAL A 111 0.41 0.28 -0.57
N GLY A 112 -0.72 -0.19 -0.08
CA GLY A 112 -2.01 0.43 -0.33
C GLY A 112 -2.47 0.24 -1.79
N ARG A 113 -3.44 1.06 -2.21
CA ARG A 113 -4.06 0.91 -3.53
C ARG A 113 -4.25 2.25 -4.22
N LEU A 114 -4.28 2.19 -5.54
CA LEU A 114 -4.87 3.18 -6.44
C LEU A 114 -5.94 2.47 -7.28
N ASP A 115 -7.05 3.13 -7.53
CA ASP A 115 -8.12 2.58 -8.38
C ASP A 115 -7.60 2.37 -9.82
N MET A 116 -8.28 1.53 -10.59
CA MET A 116 -7.92 1.24 -11.98
C MET A 116 -7.90 2.50 -12.85
N ASP A 117 -8.82 3.43 -12.60
CA ASP A 117 -8.96 4.70 -13.29
C ASP A 117 -8.12 5.86 -12.69
N SER A 118 -7.34 5.58 -11.66
CA SER A 118 -6.39 6.51 -11.04
C SER A 118 -4.95 6.15 -11.42
N GLU A 119 -4.06 7.13 -11.35
CA GLU A 119 -2.66 6.98 -11.73
C GLU A 119 -1.70 7.58 -10.69
N GLY A 120 -0.41 7.42 -10.92
CA GLY A 120 0.64 8.08 -10.13
C GLY A 120 1.41 7.16 -9.22
N LEU A 121 1.97 7.73 -8.16
CA LEU A 121 2.88 7.07 -7.25
C LEU A 121 2.23 5.88 -6.55
N LEU A 122 2.76 4.70 -6.80
CA LEU A 122 2.45 3.48 -6.07
C LEU A 122 3.75 2.84 -5.60
N LEU A 123 3.84 2.55 -4.31
CA LEU A 123 4.95 1.78 -3.77
C LEU A 123 4.63 0.29 -3.82
N LEU A 124 5.66 -0.51 -4.10
CA LEU A 124 5.61 -1.96 -3.96
C LEU A 124 6.84 -2.40 -3.15
N THR A 125 6.66 -3.39 -2.29
CA THR A 125 7.74 -3.88 -1.42
C THR A 125 7.47 -5.32 -0.98
N ASN A 126 8.49 -5.96 -0.42
CA ASN A 126 8.39 -7.20 0.35
C ASN A 126 8.48 -6.95 1.88
N ASP A 127 8.55 -5.68 2.29
CA ASP A 127 8.63 -5.25 3.69
C ASP A 127 7.22 -4.97 4.26
N GLY A 128 6.73 -5.91 5.09
CA GLY A 128 5.41 -5.81 5.70
C GLY A 128 5.32 -4.76 6.79
N ASP A 129 6.42 -4.47 7.48
CA ASP A 129 6.43 -3.49 8.57
C ASP A 129 6.40 -2.07 7.98
N LEU A 130 7.15 -1.80 6.91
CA LEU A 130 7.03 -0.55 6.15
C LEU A 130 5.62 -0.38 5.58
N THR A 131 5.03 -1.47 5.04
CA THR A 131 3.65 -1.43 4.53
C THR A 131 2.68 -1.00 5.62
N LEU A 132 2.79 -1.56 6.82
CA LEU A 132 1.95 -1.19 7.97
C LEU A 132 2.13 0.28 8.34
N GLN A 133 3.39 0.74 8.44
CA GLN A 133 3.70 2.15 8.76
C GLN A 133 3.09 3.14 7.76
N LEU A 134 3.08 2.80 6.47
CA LEU A 134 2.59 3.69 5.42
C LEU A 134 1.07 3.63 5.18
N THR A 135 0.42 2.54 5.60
CA THR A 135 -1.00 2.30 5.28
C THR A 135 -1.93 2.32 6.48
N HIS A 136 -1.42 2.11 7.69
CA HIS A 136 -2.27 2.09 8.89
C HIS A 136 -2.83 3.49 9.17
N PRO A 137 -4.14 3.62 9.41
CA PRO A 137 -4.79 4.92 9.62
C PRO A 137 -4.18 5.76 10.73
N SER A 138 -3.70 5.14 11.82
CA SER A 138 -3.11 5.85 12.97
C SER A 138 -1.80 6.59 12.66
N HIS A 139 -1.15 6.26 11.54
CA HIS A 139 0.10 6.93 11.16
C HIS A 139 -0.13 8.18 10.30
N GLU A 140 -1.37 8.44 9.90
CA GLU A 140 -1.81 9.66 9.20
C GLU A 140 -0.90 10.09 8.03
N VAL A 141 -0.34 9.12 7.30
CA VAL A 141 0.58 9.41 6.20
C VAL A 141 -0.13 10.20 5.11
N GLY A 142 0.27 11.45 4.93
CA GLY A 142 -0.28 12.36 3.94
C GLY A 142 -0.07 11.86 2.51
N LYS A 143 -1.12 11.92 1.71
CA LYS A 143 -1.11 11.54 0.28
C LYS A 143 -1.53 12.76 -0.53
N LYS A 144 -0.67 13.19 -1.46
CA LYS A 144 -0.94 14.35 -2.32
C LYS A 144 -1.39 13.89 -3.71
N TYR A 145 -2.49 14.48 -4.16
CA TYR A 145 -3.09 14.17 -5.44
C TYR A 145 -3.21 15.43 -6.29
N LEU A 146 -2.82 15.32 -7.55
CA LEU A 146 -3.15 16.30 -8.58
C LEU A 146 -4.48 15.90 -9.22
N LEU A 147 -5.47 16.78 -9.08
CA LEU A 147 -6.79 16.65 -9.67
C LEU A 147 -6.86 17.54 -10.92
N GLU A 148 -7.43 17.02 -11.99
CA GLU A 148 -7.85 17.80 -13.15
C GLU A 148 -9.39 17.76 -13.21
N LEU A 149 -10.02 18.92 -13.03
CA LEU A 149 -11.46 19.12 -13.07
C LEU A 149 -11.85 19.89 -14.33
N ASP A 150 -13.05 19.69 -14.87
CA ASP A 150 -13.69 20.71 -15.67
C ASP A 150 -13.86 21.93 -14.76
N THR A 151 -13.57 23.14 -15.26
CA THR A 151 -13.65 24.35 -14.42
C THR A 151 -15.08 24.51 -13.86
N PRO A 152 -15.27 24.38 -12.54
CA PRO A 152 -16.58 24.48 -11.95
C PRO A 152 -16.94 25.96 -11.72
N GLU A 153 -18.23 26.25 -11.57
CA GLU A 153 -18.72 27.61 -11.25
C GLU A 153 -18.32 28.03 -9.83
N GLU A 154 -18.44 27.10 -8.86
CA GLU A 154 -17.97 27.34 -7.49
C GLU A 154 -16.47 27.04 -7.35
N ASP A 155 -15.75 27.83 -6.51
CA ASP A 155 -14.33 27.58 -6.23
C ASP A 155 -14.13 26.17 -5.64
N PRO A 156 -13.47 25.27 -6.38
CA PRO A 156 -13.32 23.89 -5.93
C PRO A 156 -12.37 23.73 -4.73
N VAL A 157 -11.52 24.72 -4.45
CA VAL A 157 -10.70 24.73 -3.22
C VAL A 157 -11.61 24.83 -2.02
N MET A 158 -12.51 25.82 -2.01
CA MET A 158 -13.48 26.00 -0.93
C MET A 158 -14.44 24.80 -0.84
N GLY A 159 -14.97 24.34 -1.99
CA GLY A 159 -15.92 23.24 -2.02
C GLY A 159 -15.35 21.94 -1.46
N LEU A 160 -14.09 21.59 -1.75
CA LEU A 160 -13.46 20.35 -1.29
C LEU A 160 -12.93 20.43 0.15
N THR A 161 -12.63 21.63 0.68
CA THR A 161 -12.15 21.82 2.06
C THR A 161 -13.25 21.97 3.10
N ARG A 162 -14.49 22.29 2.68
CA ARG A 162 -15.65 22.29 3.59
C ARG A 162 -15.88 20.90 4.18
N PRO A 163 -16.34 20.79 5.45
CA PRO A 163 -16.67 19.52 6.06
C PRO A 163 -17.60 18.67 5.17
N MET A 164 -17.27 17.39 5.06
CA MET A 164 -18.01 16.42 4.26
C MET A 164 -18.14 15.10 5.01
N SER A 165 -19.15 14.33 4.66
CA SER A 165 -19.34 12.96 5.16
C SER A 165 -19.50 11.99 3.98
N LEU A 166 -18.97 10.80 4.12
CA LEU A 166 -19.20 9.68 3.22
C LEU A 166 -19.73 8.48 4.03
N ASP A 167 -20.83 7.89 3.56
CA ASP A 167 -21.53 6.77 4.24
C ASP A 167 -21.88 7.11 5.70
N GLY A 168 -22.39 8.34 5.93
CA GLY A 168 -22.77 8.82 7.27
C GLY A 168 -21.59 9.10 8.23
N ARG A 169 -20.34 8.97 7.77
CA ARG A 169 -19.15 9.19 8.60
C ARG A 169 -18.40 10.44 8.12
N PRO A 170 -18.08 11.39 9.01
CA PRO A 170 -17.33 12.58 8.64
C PRO A 170 -15.95 12.19 8.07
N LEU A 171 -15.48 12.98 7.09
CA LEU A 171 -14.13 12.88 6.56
C LEU A 171 -13.16 13.69 7.42
N ALA A 172 -11.93 13.21 7.49
CA ALA A 172 -10.84 14.02 8.04
C ALA A 172 -10.65 15.28 7.18
N PRO A 173 -10.27 16.43 7.79
CA PRO A 173 -10.00 17.65 7.05
C PRO A 173 -9.00 17.42 5.93
N VAL A 174 -9.26 18.01 4.77
CA VAL A 174 -8.38 17.98 3.62
C VAL A 174 -7.76 19.35 3.36
N GLN A 175 -6.60 19.36 2.73
CA GLN A 175 -5.97 20.59 2.28
C GLN A 175 -6.03 20.63 0.76
N ALA A 176 -6.47 21.73 0.17
CA ALA A 176 -6.51 21.93 -1.27
C ALA A 176 -5.82 23.22 -1.66
N LYS A 177 -5.11 23.20 -2.79
CA LYS A 177 -4.47 24.37 -3.37
C LYS A 177 -4.68 24.36 -4.88
N ARG A 178 -5.11 25.48 -5.45
CA ARG A 178 -5.15 25.66 -6.90
C ARG A 178 -3.73 25.73 -7.43
N VAL A 179 -3.42 24.94 -8.44
CA VAL A 179 -2.12 24.90 -9.12
C VAL A 179 -2.13 25.79 -10.35
N LYS A 180 -3.15 25.62 -11.18
CA LYS A 180 -3.38 26.41 -12.39
C LYS A 180 -4.81 26.28 -12.88
N GLU A 181 -5.18 27.17 -13.79
CA GLU A 181 -6.39 27.07 -14.59
C GLU A 181 -6.02 27.31 -16.05
N GLU A 182 -6.46 26.44 -16.93
CA GLU A 182 -6.07 26.49 -18.35
C GLU A 182 -7.10 25.76 -19.21
N LYS A 183 -7.55 26.41 -20.30
CA LYS A 183 -8.41 25.81 -21.33
C LYS A 183 -9.69 25.13 -20.76
N GLY A 184 -10.38 25.81 -19.83
CA GLY A 184 -11.58 25.27 -19.20
C GLY A 184 -11.32 24.10 -18.23
N ARG A 185 -10.09 23.98 -17.75
CA ARG A 185 -9.67 23.00 -16.75
C ARG A 185 -9.08 23.67 -15.53
N THR A 186 -9.47 23.21 -14.36
CA THR A 186 -8.87 23.60 -13.09
C THR A 186 -8.02 22.46 -12.53
N PHE A 187 -6.78 22.79 -12.17
CA PHE A 187 -5.84 21.84 -11.58
C PHE A 187 -5.67 22.14 -10.10
N LEU A 188 -5.91 21.15 -9.24
CA LEU A 188 -5.78 21.27 -7.80
C LEU A 188 -4.76 20.26 -7.26
N LEU A 189 -3.99 20.69 -6.28
CA LEU A 189 -3.24 19.79 -5.41
C LEU A 189 -4.04 19.57 -4.13
N LEU A 190 -4.48 18.32 -3.89
CA LEU A 190 -5.25 17.91 -2.74
C LEU A 190 -4.42 17.01 -1.84
N THR A 191 -4.38 17.28 -0.53
CA THR A 191 -3.73 16.44 0.48
C THR A 191 -4.79 15.82 1.38
N ILE A 192 -4.73 14.48 1.51
CA ILE A 192 -5.56 13.69 2.44
C ILE A 192 -4.68 12.82 3.33
N HIS A 193 -5.13 12.55 4.57
CA HIS A 193 -4.42 11.70 5.54
C HIS A 193 -5.09 10.34 5.74
N GLU A 194 -6.28 10.17 5.23
CA GLU A 194 -7.02 8.90 5.19
C GLU A 194 -7.06 8.33 3.76
N GLY A 195 -7.78 7.23 3.55
CA GLY A 195 -7.88 6.61 2.22
C GLY A 195 -9.09 5.70 2.10
N ARG A 196 -10.31 6.28 2.20
CA ARG A 196 -11.55 5.51 2.01
C ARG A 196 -11.74 5.14 0.53
N ASN A 197 -12.55 4.13 0.31
CA ASN A 197 -12.84 3.69 -1.06
C ASN A 197 -13.30 4.84 -1.94
N ARG A 198 -12.56 5.11 -3.03
CA ARG A 198 -12.82 6.15 -4.03
C ARG A 198 -13.10 7.54 -3.43
N GLN A 199 -12.48 7.85 -2.28
CA GLN A 199 -12.81 9.04 -1.47
C GLN A 199 -12.83 10.33 -2.29
N ILE A 200 -11.74 10.69 -2.96
CA ILE A 200 -11.63 11.95 -3.71
C ILE A 200 -12.66 12.03 -4.83
N ARG A 201 -12.91 10.91 -5.54
CA ARG A 201 -13.92 10.84 -6.60
C ARG A 201 -15.33 11.07 -6.06
N ARG A 202 -15.63 10.49 -4.89
CA ARG A 202 -16.92 10.66 -4.22
C ARG A 202 -17.08 12.08 -3.67
N MET A 203 -16.01 12.69 -3.16
CA MET A 203 -16.01 14.10 -2.76
C MET A 203 -16.34 15.01 -3.95
N CYS A 204 -15.65 14.82 -5.09
CA CYS A 204 -15.92 15.58 -6.31
C CYS A 204 -17.37 15.38 -6.78
N GLN A 205 -17.85 14.14 -6.82
CA GLN A 205 -19.23 13.82 -7.21
C GLN A 205 -20.26 14.50 -6.31
N GLN A 206 -20.05 14.48 -4.98
CA GLN A 206 -20.97 15.10 -4.01
C GLN A 206 -21.04 16.63 -4.16
N ARG A 207 -19.97 17.25 -4.67
CA ARG A 207 -19.91 18.68 -5.00
C ARG A 207 -20.32 19.01 -6.45
N GLY A 208 -20.70 18.01 -7.24
CA GLY A 208 -21.02 18.22 -8.66
C GLY A 208 -19.80 18.48 -9.55
N TYR A 209 -18.56 18.27 -9.05
CA TYR A 209 -17.35 18.51 -9.83
C TYR A 209 -17.04 17.33 -10.76
N ARG A 210 -16.80 17.62 -12.03
CA ARG A 210 -16.41 16.63 -13.02
C ARG A 210 -14.92 16.38 -13.01
N LEU A 211 -14.51 15.32 -12.29
CA LEU A 211 -13.12 14.91 -12.18
C LEU A 211 -12.67 14.12 -13.43
N ARG A 212 -11.74 14.67 -14.19
CA ARG A 212 -11.19 14.09 -15.43
C ARG A 212 -10.00 13.18 -15.13
N ARG A 213 -9.11 13.64 -14.25
CA ARG A 213 -7.88 12.93 -13.94
C ARG A 213 -7.56 12.99 -12.45
N LEU A 214 -7.09 11.89 -11.91
CA LEU A 214 -6.66 11.77 -10.52
C LEU A 214 -5.29 11.11 -10.50
N LYS A 215 -4.27 11.88 -10.12
CA LYS A 215 -2.88 11.43 -10.08
C LYS A 215 -2.30 11.60 -8.68
N ARG A 216 -1.89 10.49 -8.03
CA ARG A 216 -1.13 10.60 -6.78
C ARG A 216 0.30 11.02 -7.06
N VAL A 217 0.71 12.18 -6.61
CA VAL A 217 2.02 12.77 -6.88
C VAL A 217 3.00 12.61 -5.73
N ALA A 218 2.50 12.37 -4.51
CA ALA A 218 3.36 12.13 -3.35
C ALA A 218 2.66 11.27 -2.29
N MET A 219 3.47 10.61 -1.45
CA MET A 219 3.04 9.87 -0.26
C MET A 219 4.10 10.03 0.83
N GLY A 220 3.74 10.65 1.96
CA GLY A 220 4.70 11.07 2.98
C GLY A 220 5.78 11.98 2.38
N ARG A 221 7.03 11.58 2.53
CA ARG A 221 8.20 12.30 1.98
C ARG A 221 8.55 11.88 0.54
N LEU A 222 7.92 10.85 0.00
CA LEU A 222 8.19 10.36 -1.35
C LEU A 222 7.42 11.17 -2.37
N SER A 223 8.12 11.64 -3.40
CA SER A 223 7.55 12.33 -4.55
C SER A 223 7.73 11.52 -5.82
N LEU A 224 6.71 11.51 -6.67
CA LEU A 224 6.76 10.84 -7.98
C LEU A 224 7.81 11.45 -8.90
N GLY A 225 7.97 12.79 -8.85
CA GLY A 225 8.88 13.52 -9.74
C GLY A 225 8.48 13.34 -11.21
N ASP A 226 9.51 13.17 -12.02
CA ASP A 226 9.48 13.02 -13.48
C ASP A 226 9.34 11.56 -13.97
N LEU A 227 9.16 10.60 -13.05
CA LEU A 227 9.02 9.19 -13.42
C LEU A 227 7.87 9.00 -14.43
N PRO A 228 8.12 8.50 -15.66
CA PRO A 228 7.10 8.36 -16.68
C PRO A 228 6.03 7.31 -16.31
N PRO A 229 4.78 7.42 -16.86
CA PRO A 229 3.75 6.40 -16.65
C PRO A 229 4.21 5.01 -17.09
N GLY A 230 3.92 4.00 -16.28
CA GLY A 230 4.31 2.60 -16.50
C GLY A 230 5.77 2.29 -16.16
N LYS A 231 6.59 3.28 -15.80
CA LYS A 231 7.98 3.08 -15.37
C LYS A 231 8.07 3.00 -13.85
N TRP A 232 9.16 2.34 -13.39
CA TRP A 232 9.47 2.19 -11.99
C TRP A 232 10.97 2.40 -11.71
N ARG A 233 11.31 2.66 -10.49
CA ARG A 233 12.68 2.77 -9.98
C ARG A 233 12.77 2.29 -8.54
#